data_315b929b7a750b111b5755c4a308ee86
#
_entry.id   315b929b7a750b111b5755c4a308ee86
#
_cell.length_a   1.000
_cell.length_b   1.000
_cell.length_c   1.000
_cell.angle_alpha   90.00
_cell.angle_beta   90.00
_cell.angle_gamma   90.00
#
_symmetry.space_group_name_H-M   'P 1'
#
loop_
_entity.id
_entity.type
_entity.pdbx_description
1 polymer ?
#
loop_
_entity_poly.entity_id
_entity_poly.type
_entity_poly.pdbx_seq_one_letter_code
_entity_poly.pdbx_strand_id
1 'polypeptide(L)'
;MMPRQFVFTRCMICFLSLALFTLPALSAMTADNPAAISRNAAAGPEPRDAETWFRKGALVATYGNNKAAVGYFTKAIALNPNHGGAWFSRGVSYGQLGLYSQGVESINRAIAMEPQNGLYYYGRARVVLLSGDPEKAREDFRKAADLGDEDAQRYLKKNPK
;
A
#
# COMPACT_ATOMS: atom_id res chain seq x y z
N MET A 1 13.30 -0.15 92.55
CA MET A 1 12.64 -1.50 92.71
C MET A 1 12.84 -2.21 91.37
N MET A 2 13.88 -3.00 91.34
CA MET A 2 14.09 -4.06 90.31
C MET A 2 13.04 -5.16 90.57
N PRO A 3 12.83 -6.21 89.78
CA PRO A 3 13.71 -6.77 88.71
C PRO A 3 12.93 -7.32 87.52
N ARG A 4 13.57 -7.80 86.55
CA ARG A 4 14.00 -9.11 86.10
C ARG A 4 13.93 -9.13 84.56
N GLN A 5 15.00 -9.08 83.89
CA GLN A 5 15.68 -10.17 83.17
C GLN A 5 14.79 -11.38 82.83
N PHE A 6 14.66 -11.63 81.55
CA PHE A 6 14.86 -12.94 80.98
C PHE A 6 15.51 -12.90 79.61
N VAL A 7 16.68 -13.33 79.65
CA VAL A 7 17.55 -13.80 78.59
C VAL A 7 16.99 -15.11 78.05
N PHE A 8 17.41 -15.46 76.93
CA PHE A 8 17.36 -16.77 76.24
C PHE A 8 16.43 -16.72 75.04
N THR A 9 16.82 -17.05 73.85
CA THR A 9 17.91 -17.99 73.52
C THR A 9 18.26 -17.76 72.08
N ARG A 10 19.55 -17.83 71.83
CA ARG A 10 20.10 -18.15 70.48
C ARG A 10 19.36 -19.35 69.93
N CYS A 11 18.71 -19.21 68.88
CA CYS A 11 18.60 -20.26 67.86
C CYS A 11 19.20 -19.74 66.60
N MET A 12 20.50 -19.91 66.60
CA MET A 12 21.25 -20.11 65.36
C MET A 12 20.62 -21.28 64.64
N ILE A 13 20.79 -21.23 63.34
CA ILE A 13 20.48 -22.29 62.41
C ILE A 13 19.07 -22.23 61.83
N CYS A 14 18.95 -21.47 60.82
CA CYS A 14 18.61 -21.98 59.51
C CYS A 14 18.94 -20.89 58.52
N PHE A 15 20.21 -20.87 58.12
CA PHE A 15 20.54 -20.40 56.79
C PHE A 15 19.88 -21.37 55.79
N LEU A 16 18.60 -21.23 55.63
CA LEU A 16 17.99 -21.61 54.40
C LEU A 16 18.14 -20.40 53.49
N SER A 17 19.23 -20.39 52.75
CA SER A 17 19.37 -19.66 51.52
C SER A 17 18.16 -20.03 50.65
N LEU A 18 17.07 -19.29 50.86
CA LEU A 18 16.06 -19.18 49.86
C LEU A 18 16.71 -18.38 48.76
N ALA A 19 17.46 -19.08 47.92
CA ALA A 19 17.77 -18.60 46.59
C ALA A 19 16.40 -18.24 46.01
N LEU A 20 16.13 -16.96 46.05
CA LEU A 20 15.17 -16.35 45.16
C LEU A 20 15.68 -16.68 43.77
N PHE A 21 15.29 -17.83 43.30
CA PHE A 21 15.22 -18.11 41.89
C PHE A 21 14.24 -17.08 41.37
N THR A 22 14.77 -15.91 41.08
CA THR A 22 14.11 -15.01 40.17
C THR A 22 14.00 -15.78 38.88
N LEU A 23 12.91 -16.46 38.71
CA LEU A 23 12.46 -16.90 37.40
C LEU A 23 12.61 -15.67 36.50
N PRO A 24 13.44 -15.73 35.45
CA PRO A 24 13.40 -14.70 34.45
C PRO A 24 11.95 -14.67 33.99
N ALA A 25 11.36 -13.50 34.13
CA ALA A 25 9.99 -13.27 33.78
C ALA A 25 9.73 -13.92 32.43
N LEU A 26 8.85 -14.87 32.42
CA LEU A 26 8.25 -15.52 31.25
C LEU A 26 7.40 -14.50 30.51
N SER A 27 7.91 -13.29 30.34
CA SER A 27 7.30 -12.23 29.56
C SER A 27 7.66 -12.30 28.08
N ALA A 28 8.36 -13.35 27.68
CA ALA A 28 8.65 -13.62 26.26
C ALA A 28 7.59 -14.47 25.58
N MET A 29 6.50 -14.84 26.26
CA MET A 29 5.42 -15.64 25.66
C MET A 29 4.15 -14.83 25.37
N THR A 30 4.27 -13.56 25.08
CA THR A 30 3.14 -12.77 24.53
C THR A 30 3.14 -12.73 23.00
N ALA A 31 3.97 -13.57 22.38
CA ALA A 31 3.98 -13.69 20.91
C ALA A 31 2.84 -14.57 20.37
N ASP A 32 2.16 -15.31 21.24
CA ASP A 32 1.12 -16.25 20.84
C ASP A 32 -0.29 -15.68 21.05
N ASN A 33 -0.54 -14.49 20.56
CA ASN A 33 -1.93 -14.06 20.36
C ASN A 33 -2.47 -14.84 19.15
N PRO A 34 -3.35 -15.87 19.35
CA PRO A 34 -3.86 -16.67 18.26
C PRO A 34 -4.60 -15.82 17.22
N ALA A 35 -5.13 -14.66 17.60
CA ALA A 35 -5.73 -13.70 16.69
C ALA A 35 -4.71 -12.93 15.86
N ALA A 36 -3.46 -12.78 16.31
CA ALA A 36 -2.38 -12.20 15.53
C ALA A 36 -1.79 -13.23 14.57
N ILE A 37 -1.65 -14.48 15.01
CA ILE A 37 -1.20 -15.60 14.17
C ILE A 37 -2.20 -15.86 13.05
N SER A 38 -3.52 -15.84 13.36
CA SER A 38 -4.56 -16.03 12.36
C SER A 38 -4.61 -14.92 11.30
N ARG A 39 -4.31 -13.67 11.68
CA ARG A 39 -4.22 -12.56 10.74
C ARG A 39 -3.00 -12.63 9.82
N ASN A 40 -1.88 -13.13 10.32
CA ASN A 40 -0.66 -13.28 9.56
C ASN A 40 -0.62 -14.58 8.74
N ALA A 41 -1.31 -15.63 9.19
CA ALA A 41 -1.38 -16.90 8.47
C ALA A 41 -2.27 -16.83 7.22
N ALA A 42 -3.23 -15.90 7.16
CA ALA A 42 -4.07 -15.67 5.98
C ALA A 42 -3.40 -14.79 4.91
N ALA A 43 -2.37 -14.02 5.28
CA ALA A 43 -1.53 -13.27 4.35
C ALA A 43 -0.27 -14.10 4.09
N GLY A 44 -0.19 -14.79 2.95
CA GLY A 44 1.07 -15.40 2.49
C GLY A 44 2.20 -14.35 2.51
N PRO A 45 3.46 -14.78 2.34
CA PRO A 45 4.60 -13.86 2.38
C PRO A 45 4.37 -12.69 1.43
N GLU A 46 4.63 -11.47 1.92
CA GLU A 46 4.50 -10.25 1.12
C GLU A 46 5.34 -10.39 -0.16
N PRO A 47 4.78 -10.06 -1.33
CA PRO A 47 5.51 -10.12 -2.58
C PRO A 47 6.79 -9.29 -2.53
N ARG A 48 7.88 -9.84 -3.06
CA ARG A 48 9.19 -9.18 -3.07
C ARG A 48 9.51 -8.49 -4.38
N ASP A 49 8.64 -8.60 -5.36
CA ASP A 49 8.83 -8.02 -6.70
C ASP A 49 7.69 -7.07 -7.07
N ALA A 50 8.04 -6.08 -7.89
CA ALA A 50 7.12 -5.02 -8.33
C ALA A 50 5.98 -5.58 -9.19
N GLU A 51 6.26 -6.56 -10.02
CA GLU A 51 5.28 -7.14 -10.95
C GLU A 51 4.15 -7.84 -10.20
N THR A 52 4.46 -8.57 -9.13
CA THR A 52 3.43 -9.23 -8.32
C THR A 52 2.54 -8.21 -7.62
N TRP A 53 3.11 -7.10 -7.12
CA TRP A 53 2.30 -6.00 -6.56
C TRP A 53 1.46 -5.32 -7.62
N PHE A 54 2.01 -5.10 -8.81
CA PHE A 54 1.27 -4.54 -9.94
C PHE A 54 0.06 -5.42 -10.31
N ARG A 55 0.26 -6.73 -10.46
CA ARG A 55 -0.82 -7.69 -10.76
C ARG A 55 -1.90 -7.73 -9.67
N LYS A 56 -1.52 -7.69 -8.38
CA LYS A 56 -2.49 -7.56 -7.28
C LYS A 56 -3.31 -6.28 -7.39
N GLY A 57 -2.65 -5.16 -7.71
CA GLY A 57 -3.31 -3.88 -7.92
C GLY A 57 -4.30 -3.94 -9.09
N ALA A 58 -3.87 -4.47 -10.23
CA ALA A 58 -4.72 -4.63 -11.40
C ALA A 58 -5.95 -5.50 -11.11
N LEU A 59 -5.76 -6.61 -10.40
CA LEU A 59 -6.85 -7.50 -10.01
C LEU A 59 -7.91 -6.76 -9.18
N VAL A 60 -7.51 -6.07 -8.11
CA VAL A 60 -8.50 -5.40 -7.24
C VAL A 60 -9.12 -4.18 -7.91
N ALA A 61 -8.41 -3.51 -8.84
CA ALA A 61 -8.97 -2.43 -9.66
C ALA A 61 -10.08 -2.93 -10.57
N THR A 62 -9.93 -4.13 -11.16
CA THR A 62 -10.96 -4.76 -12.00
C THR A 62 -12.27 -4.99 -11.22
N TYR A 63 -12.17 -5.26 -9.92
CA TYR A 63 -13.34 -5.36 -9.04
C TYR A 63 -13.81 -4.01 -8.44
N GLY A 64 -13.28 -2.90 -8.95
CA GLY A 64 -13.68 -1.55 -8.52
C GLY A 64 -13.06 -1.09 -7.20
N ASN A 65 -12.21 -1.88 -6.55
CA ASN A 65 -11.54 -1.48 -5.32
C ASN A 65 -10.31 -0.59 -5.61
N ASN A 66 -10.57 0.59 -6.17
CA ASN A 66 -9.53 1.53 -6.58
C ASN A 66 -8.67 2.02 -5.40
N LYS A 67 -9.23 2.11 -4.19
CA LYS A 67 -8.48 2.50 -2.99
C LYS A 67 -7.39 1.48 -2.66
N ALA A 68 -7.71 0.19 -2.66
CA ALA A 68 -6.73 -0.87 -2.46
C ALA A 68 -5.73 -0.94 -3.62
N ALA A 69 -6.21 -0.74 -4.87
CA ALA A 69 -5.38 -0.75 -6.07
C ALA A 69 -4.26 0.30 -6.00
N VAL A 70 -4.58 1.54 -5.61
CA VAL A 70 -3.59 2.60 -5.38
C VAL A 70 -2.50 2.17 -4.41
N GLY A 71 -2.87 1.49 -3.30
CA GLY A 71 -1.90 0.97 -2.34
C GLY A 71 -0.95 -0.06 -2.95
N TYR A 72 -1.47 -0.99 -3.73
CA TYR A 72 -0.67 -2.02 -4.39
C TYR A 72 0.23 -1.45 -5.49
N PHE A 73 -0.29 -0.54 -6.33
CA PHE A 73 0.54 0.14 -7.33
C PHE A 73 1.64 0.99 -6.68
N THR A 74 1.37 1.60 -5.54
CA THR A 74 2.39 2.36 -4.79
C THR A 74 3.51 1.43 -4.29
N LYS A 75 3.18 0.23 -3.81
CA LYS A 75 4.19 -0.78 -3.44
C LYS A 75 5.00 -1.24 -4.67
N ALA A 76 4.35 -1.44 -5.83
CA ALA A 76 5.03 -1.78 -7.07
C ALA A 76 6.02 -0.68 -7.49
N ILE A 77 5.61 0.58 -7.44
CA ILE A 77 6.44 1.74 -7.76
C ILE A 77 7.62 1.89 -6.78
N ALA A 78 7.40 1.61 -5.50
CA ALA A 78 8.46 1.66 -4.49
C ALA A 78 9.57 0.63 -4.75
N LEU A 79 9.21 -0.55 -5.29
CA LEU A 79 10.17 -1.59 -5.66
C LEU A 79 10.80 -1.36 -7.05
N ASN A 80 10.03 -0.79 -7.97
CA ASN A 80 10.52 -0.43 -9.30
C ASN A 80 9.97 0.95 -9.71
N PRO A 81 10.71 2.03 -9.45
CA PRO A 81 10.29 3.39 -9.83
C PRO A 81 10.10 3.60 -11.33
N ASN A 82 10.69 2.75 -12.16
CA ASN A 82 10.60 2.80 -13.62
C ASN A 82 9.47 1.93 -14.20
N HIS A 83 8.58 1.45 -13.36
CA HIS A 83 7.44 0.65 -13.80
C HIS A 83 6.32 1.56 -14.34
N GLY A 84 6.37 1.92 -15.63
CA GLY A 84 5.42 2.83 -16.30
C GLY A 84 3.97 2.39 -16.14
N GLY A 85 3.69 1.08 -16.32
CA GLY A 85 2.35 0.51 -16.13
C GLY A 85 1.78 0.68 -14.71
N ALA A 86 2.62 0.63 -13.67
CA ALA A 86 2.17 0.86 -12.30
C ALA A 86 1.84 2.33 -12.04
N TRP A 87 2.64 3.25 -12.56
CA TRP A 87 2.35 4.68 -12.53
C TRP A 87 1.05 5.02 -13.25
N PHE A 88 0.86 4.48 -14.45
CA PHE A 88 -0.37 4.66 -15.23
C PHE A 88 -1.59 4.14 -14.50
N SER A 89 -1.56 2.88 -14.04
CA SER A 89 -2.70 2.23 -13.38
C SER A 89 -3.06 2.89 -12.05
N ARG A 90 -2.06 3.38 -11.31
CA ARG A 90 -2.29 4.20 -10.12
C ARG A 90 -3.02 5.50 -10.47
N GLY A 91 -2.60 6.16 -11.52
CA GLY A 91 -3.22 7.39 -12.00
C GLY A 91 -4.67 7.19 -12.42
N VAL A 92 -4.97 6.13 -13.14
CA VAL A 92 -6.34 5.76 -13.52
C VAL A 92 -7.18 5.50 -12.25
N SER A 93 -6.63 4.74 -11.29
CA SER A 93 -7.32 4.46 -10.03
C SER A 93 -7.59 5.71 -9.21
N TYR A 94 -6.67 6.68 -9.18
CA TYR A 94 -6.91 8.01 -8.59
C TYR A 94 -8.04 8.75 -9.29
N GLY A 95 -8.08 8.74 -10.63
CA GLY A 95 -9.16 9.33 -11.41
C GLY A 95 -10.53 8.74 -11.06
N GLN A 96 -10.62 7.41 -10.89
CA GLN A 96 -11.85 6.73 -10.47
C GLN A 96 -12.27 7.08 -9.03
N LEU A 97 -11.34 7.51 -8.18
CA LEU A 97 -11.60 7.99 -6.82
C LEU A 97 -11.94 9.49 -6.77
N GLY A 98 -11.96 10.20 -7.91
CA GLY A 98 -12.16 11.65 -7.95
C GLY A 98 -10.90 12.45 -7.57
N LEU A 99 -9.76 11.81 -7.40
CA LEU A 99 -8.48 12.44 -7.06
C LEU A 99 -7.72 12.82 -8.35
N TYR A 100 -8.34 13.67 -9.16
CA TYR A 100 -7.93 13.93 -10.54
C TYR A 100 -6.51 14.47 -10.66
N SER A 101 -6.12 15.42 -9.81
CA SER A 101 -4.76 15.99 -9.83
C SER A 101 -3.68 14.93 -9.60
N GLN A 102 -3.89 14.04 -8.61
CA GLN A 102 -2.99 12.93 -8.33
C GLN A 102 -2.99 11.88 -9.45
N GLY A 103 -4.15 11.71 -10.09
CA GLY A 103 -4.30 10.87 -11.28
C GLY A 103 -3.45 11.36 -12.43
N VAL A 104 -3.60 12.63 -12.80
CA VAL A 104 -2.84 13.27 -13.88
C VAL A 104 -1.33 13.24 -13.58
N GLU A 105 -0.92 13.56 -12.35
CA GLU A 105 0.49 13.52 -11.96
C GLU A 105 1.10 12.12 -12.15
N SER A 106 0.39 11.09 -11.69
CA SER A 106 0.85 9.70 -11.84
C SER A 106 0.97 9.31 -13.32
N ILE A 107 -0.01 9.66 -14.16
CA ILE A 107 0.03 9.35 -15.59
C ILE A 107 1.13 10.15 -16.30
N ASN A 108 1.40 11.38 -15.89
CA ASN A 108 2.52 12.15 -16.42
C ASN A 108 3.86 11.46 -16.19
N ARG A 109 4.04 10.78 -15.06
CA ARG A 109 5.25 9.96 -14.81
C ARG A 109 5.34 8.78 -15.78
N ALA A 110 4.22 8.11 -16.05
CA ALA A 110 4.19 7.04 -17.06
C ALA A 110 4.51 7.56 -18.47
N ILE A 111 3.93 8.69 -18.88
CA ILE A 111 4.20 9.32 -20.18
C ILE A 111 5.68 9.73 -20.31
N ALA A 112 6.28 10.24 -19.25
CA ALA A 112 7.69 10.61 -19.27
C ALA A 112 8.63 9.41 -19.53
N MET A 113 8.21 8.21 -19.10
CA MET A 113 8.94 6.96 -19.35
C MET A 113 8.71 6.43 -20.78
N GLU A 114 7.48 6.49 -21.25
CA GLU A 114 7.04 5.93 -22.52
C GLU A 114 6.22 6.97 -23.31
N PRO A 115 6.88 8.00 -23.90
CA PRO A 115 6.18 9.12 -24.54
C PRO A 115 5.47 8.77 -25.86
N GLN A 116 5.69 7.57 -26.39
CA GLN A 116 5.02 7.06 -27.59
C GLN A 116 3.87 6.08 -27.26
N ASN A 117 3.54 5.90 -26.00
CA ASN A 117 2.45 5.02 -25.57
C ASN A 117 1.11 5.76 -25.60
N GLY A 118 0.33 5.56 -26.66
CA GLY A 118 -0.98 6.20 -26.86
C GLY A 118 -1.97 5.95 -25.71
N LEU A 119 -1.93 4.75 -25.13
CA LEU A 119 -2.79 4.37 -23.99
C LEU A 119 -2.64 5.33 -22.79
N TYR A 120 -1.42 5.85 -22.55
CA TYR A 120 -1.20 6.74 -21.41
C TYR A 120 -1.84 8.12 -21.65
N TYR A 121 -1.78 8.63 -22.86
CA TYR A 121 -2.50 9.86 -23.23
C TYR A 121 -4.01 9.66 -23.19
N TYR A 122 -4.52 8.54 -23.70
CA TYR A 122 -5.93 8.18 -23.59
C TYR A 122 -6.41 8.12 -22.14
N GLY A 123 -5.63 7.46 -21.26
CA GLY A 123 -5.94 7.39 -19.85
C GLY A 123 -5.94 8.76 -19.17
N ARG A 124 -4.97 9.64 -19.51
CA ARG A 124 -4.92 11.01 -18.96
C ARG A 124 -6.11 11.83 -19.46
N ALA A 125 -6.45 11.74 -20.74
CA ALA A 125 -7.63 12.37 -21.30
C ALA A 125 -8.91 11.99 -20.54
N ARG A 126 -9.08 10.71 -20.24
CA ARG A 126 -10.23 10.24 -19.46
C ARG A 126 -10.27 10.81 -18.04
N VAL A 127 -9.14 10.88 -17.36
CA VAL A 127 -9.06 11.48 -16.00
C VAL A 127 -9.37 12.98 -16.06
N VAL A 128 -8.86 13.70 -17.06
CA VAL A 128 -9.14 15.13 -17.28
C VAL A 128 -10.60 15.34 -17.65
N LEU A 129 -11.18 14.48 -18.47
CA LEU A 129 -12.61 14.54 -18.81
C LEU A 129 -13.49 14.36 -17.56
N LEU A 130 -13.15 13.42 -16.69
CA LEU A 130 -13.86 13.22 -15.42
C LEU A 130 -13.72 14.41 -14.47
N SER A 131 -12.65 15.20 -14.58
CA SER A 131 -12.49 16.42 -13.79
C SER A 131 -13.34 17.60 -14.32
N GLY A 132 -14.02 17.42 -15.46
CA GLY A 132 -14.91 18.43 -16.05
C GLY A 132 -14.24 19.36 -17.06
N ASP A 133 -13.07 19.02 -17.61
CA ASP A 133 -12.35 19.80 -18.61
C ASP A 133 -12.27 19.05 -19.95
N PRO A 134 -13.36 19.06 -20.76
CA PRO A 134 -13.40 18.32 -22.02
C PRO A 134 -12.46 18.87 -23.09
N GLU A 135 -12.19 20.18 -23.08
CA GLU A 135 -11.30 20.78 -24.09
C GLU A 135 -9.86 20.34 -23.88
N LYS A 136 -9.39 20.36 -22.62
CA LYS A 136 -8.06 19.85 -22.29
C LYS A 136 -7.95 18.34 -22.52
N ALA A 137 -8.99 17.58 -22.21
CA ALA A 137 -9.02 16.14 -22.50
C ALA A 137 -8.89 15.85 -24.01
N ARG A 138 -9.48 16.70 -24.86
CA ARG A 138 -9.47 16.54 -26.30
C ARG A 138 -8.05 16.58 -26.90
N GLU A 139 -7.15 17.39 -26.36
CA GLU A 139 -5.76 17.45 -26.79
C GLU A 139 -5.07 16.10 -26.60
N ASP A 140 -5.27 15.50 -25.42
CA ASP A 140 -4.72 14.18 -25.12
C ASP A 140 -5.37 13.07 -25.97
N PHE A 141 -6.69 13.14 -26.22
CA PHE A 141 -7.35 12.20 -27.13
C PHE A 141 -6.78 12.29 -28.54
N ARG A 142 -6.49 13.50 -29.06
CA ARG A 142 -5.83 13.66 -30.37
C ARG A 142 -4.45 13.03 -30.35
N LYS A 143 -3.65 13.33 -29.32
CA LYS A 143 -2.31 12.75 -29.21
C LYS A 143 -2.34 11.21 -29.14
N ALA A 144 -3.28 10.65 -28.37
CA ALA A 144 -3.48 9.20 -28.30
C ALA A 144 -3.87 8.61 -29.66
N ALA A 145 -4.81 9.26 -30.38
CA ALA A 145 -5.25 8.82 -31.72
C ALA A 145 -4.11 8.86 -32.75
N ASP A 146 -3.27 9.91 -32.74
CA ASP A 146 -2.09 10.03 -33.56
C ASP A 146 -1.05 8.93 -33.28
N LEU A 147 -1.02 8.43 -32.05
CA LEU A 147 -0.19 7.31 -31.62
C LEU A 147 -0.85 5.94 -31.85
N GLY A 148 -2.01 5.92 -32.53
CA GLY A 148 -2.68 4.68 -32.90
C GLY A 148 -3.66 4.12 -31.91
N ASP A 149 -4.02 4.86 -30.84
CA ASP A 149 -5.04 4.40 -29.87
C ASP A 149 -6.44 4.43 -30.50
N GLU A 150 -7.03 3.25 -30.69
CA GLU A 150 -8.33 3.12 -31.34
C GLU A 150 -9.50 3.66 -30.51
N ASP A 151 -9.41 3.62 -29.18
CA ASP A 151 -10.44 4.15 -28.31
C ASP A 151 -10.48 5.68 -28.38
N ALA A 152 -9.32 6.32 -28.47
CA ALA A 152 -9.21 7.75 -28.69
C ALA A 152 -9.78 8.14 -30.06
N GLN A 153 -9.48 7.39 -31.11
CA GLN A 153 -10.03 7.61 -32.47
C GLN A 153 -11.57 7.50 -32.45
N ARG A 154 -12.10 6.48 -31.80
CA ARG A 154 -13.55 6.30 -31.64
C ARG A 154 -14.21 7.45 -30.84
N TYR A 155 -13.54 7.90 -29.77
CA TYR A 155 -14.01 9.02 -28.99
C TYR A 155 -14.10 10.31 -29.81
N LEU A 156 -13.05 10.66 -30.55
CA LEU A 156 -13.03 11.86 -31.39
C LEU A 156 -14.05 11.82 -32.52
N LYS A 157 -14.26 10.65 -33.11
CA LYS A 157 -15.29 10.46 -34.14
C LYS A 157 -16.71 10.70 -33.62
N LYS A 158 -16.99 10.30 -32.37
CA LYS A 158 -18.29 10.50 -31.73
C LYS A 158 -18.50 11.92 -31.21
N ASN A 159 -17.40 12.62 -30.95
CA ASN A 159 -17.42 13.97 -30.36
C ASN A 159 -16.60 14.92 -31.24
N PRO A 160 -17.09 15.28 -32.45
CA PRO A 160 -16.31 16.05 -33.41
C PRO A 160 -16.01 17.47 -32.93
N LYS A 161 -16.78 18.02 -32.00
CA LYS A 161 -16.51 19.29 -31.26
C LYS A 161 -17.24 19.31 -29.93
#